data_ca7ae1c4aec7d38a7b1d687f3d1b7b45
#
_entry.id   ca7ae1c4aec7d38a7b1d687f3d1b7b45
#
_cell.length_a   1.000
_cell.length_b   1.000
_cell.length_c   1.000
_cell.angle_alpha   90.00
_cell.angle_beta   90.00
_cell.angle_gamma   90.00
#
_symmetry.space_group_name_H-M   'P 1'
#
loop_
_entity.id
_entity.type
_entity.pdbx_description
1 polymer ?
#
loop_
_entity_poly.entity_id
_entity_poly.type
_entity_poly.pdbx_seq_one_letter_code
_entity_poly.pdbx_strand_id
1 'polypeptide(L)'
;MGFIDTLKERAKANVKTIVLPETEDKRTLAATEKILKEGIAKVILVGNEEAVKKSAAEDGYNISGAQIVDPATSEKTQGYIDKLVELRQKKGMTPDQAKEILLNQYLYYGVMMVKMGDADGMVSGACHSTADTLRPCLQILKTKPGTKLVSAFFLMVVPNCEYGANGAFVFADSGLNQNPTSEELAAIAASSAESFELLVQEKPIVAMLSHSTKGSAKHPDVDKTVSYTHLRAH
;
A
#
# COMPACT_ATOMS: atom_id res chain seq x y z
N MET A 1 23.11 -12.80 4.34
CA MET A 1 22.08 -11.75 4.57
C MET A 1 20.87 -12.15 3.76
N GLY A 2 19.71 -12.32 4.37
CA GLY A 2 18.50 -12.69 3.66
C GLY A 2 17.93 -11.53 2.85
N PHE A 3 17.04 -11.82 1.90
CA PHE A 3 16.41 -10.79 1.05
C PHE A 3 15.69 -9.69 1.89
N ILE A 4 14.99 -10.09 2.95
CA ILE A 4 14.32 -9.14 3.86
C ILE A 4 15.32 -8.23 4.58
N ASP A 5 16.48 -8.75 4.97
CA ASP A 5 17.53 -7.94 5.61
C ASP A 5 18.07 -6.89 4.62
N THR A 6 18.22 -7.27 3.34
CA THR A 6 18.65 -6.33 2.28
C THR A 6 17.62 -5.20 2.12
N LEU A 7 16.32 -5.50 2.12
CA LEU A 7 15.26 -4.49 2.07
C LEU A 7 15.33 -3.54 3.28
N LYS A 8 15.54 -4.09 4.49
CA LYS A 8 15.67 -3.28 5.72
C LYS A 8 16.89 -2.36 5.67
N GLU A 9 18.03 -2.85 5.21
CA GLU A 9 19.24 -2.01 5.07
C GLU A 9 19.02 -0.87 4.04
N ARG A 10 18.34 -1.14 2.94
CA ARG A 10 17.96 -0.11 1.97
C ARG A 10 17.02 0.93 2.58
N ALA A 11 16.05 0.49 3.39
CA ALA A 11 15.14 1.39 4.11
C ALA A 11 15.89 2.28 5.10
N LYS A 12 16.85 1.74 5.86
CA LYS A 12 17.71 2.50 6.77
C LYS A 12 18.58 3.53 6.02
N ALA A 13 19.06 3.21 4.82
CA ALA A 13 19.85 4.12 4.01
C ALA A 13 19.04 5.32 3.46
N ASN A 14 17.71 5.20 3.39
CA ASN A 14 16.81 6.24 2.91
C ASN A 14 15.52 6.25 3.73
N VAL A 15 15.64 6.64 5.00
CA VAL A 15 14.54 6.60 5.98
C VAL A 15 13.37 7.47 5.53
N LYS A 16 12.22 6.85 5.36
CA LYS A 16 10.96 7.47 4.96
C LYS A 16 10.03 7.67 6.16
N THR A 17 9.11 8.61 6.03
CA THR A 17 8.07 8.86 7.02
C THR A 17 6.81 8.11 6.63
N ILE A 18 6.38 7.17 7.45
CA ILE A 18 5.23 6.28 7.20
C ILE A 18 4.13 6.57 8.21
N VAL A 19 2.91 6.74 7.70
CA VAL A 19 1.70 6.90 8.51
C VAL A 19 1.10 5.54 8.82
N LEU A 20 0.77 5.31 10.08
CA LEU A 20 0.02 4.16 10.57
C LEU A 20 -1.28 4.68 11.21
N PRO A 21 -2.42 4.63 10.49
CA PRO A 21 -3.66 5.27 10.92
C PRO A 21 -4.53 4.40 11.85
N GLU A 22 -4.22 3.11 12.00
CA GLU A 22 -5.04 2.14 12.75
C GLU A 22 -4.51 1.97 14.18
N THR A 23 -4.49 3.06 14.93
CA THR A 23 -3.92 3.11 16.29
C THR A 23 -4.77 2.41 17.35
N GLU A 24 -6.01 2.06 17.02
CA GLU A 24 -6.90 1.22 17.82
C GLU A 24 -6.49 -0.26 17.83
N ASP A 25 -5.69 -0.70 16.88
CA ASP A 25 -5.19 -2.07 16.81
C ASP A 25 -3.81 -2.18 17.47
N LYS A 26 -3.71 -2.99 18.51
CA LYS A 26 -2.46 -3.23 19.24
C LYS A 26 -1.30 -3.74 18.38
N ARG A 27 -1.60 -4.40 17.25
CA ARG A 27 -0.58 -4.86 16.30
C ARG A 27 0.12 -3.68 15.63
N THR A 28 -0.58 -2.57 15.41
CA THR A 28 -0.01 -1.32 14.90
C THR A 28 0.98 -0.71 15.90
N LEU A 29 0.65 -0.71 17.20
CA LEU A 29 1.53 -0.22 18.24
C LEU A 29 2.77 -1.12 18.41
N ALA A 30 2.58 -2.44 18.39
CA ALA A 30 3.67 -3.41 18.40
C ALA A 30 4.61 -3.28 17.19
N ALA A 31 4.04 -3.05 16.00
CA ALA A 31 4.81 -2.80 14.78
C ALA A 31 5.59 -1.48 14.87
N THR A 32 4.99 -0.43 15.44
CA THR A 32 5.64 0.86 15.65
C THR A 32 6.91 0.71 16.50
N GLU A 33 6.83 0.01 17.63
CA GLU A 33 8.01 -0.23 18.48
C GLU A 33 9.14 -0.92 17.70
N LYS A 34 8.81 -1.96 16.90
CA LYS A 34 9.79 -2.69 16.09
C LYS A 34 10.42 -1.81 15.03
N ILE A 35 9.61 -1.03 14.30
CA ILE A 35 10.07 -0.11 13.26
C ILE A 35 11.05 0.91 13.83
N LEU A 36 10.69 1.52 14.97
CA LEU A 36 11.53 2.50 15.66
C LEU A 36 12.85 1.87 16.14
N LYS A 37 12.77 0.70 16.76
CA LYS A 37 13.96 -0.04 17.24
C LYS A 37 14.90 -0.43 16.10
N GLU A 38 14.35 -0.84 14.96
CA GLU A 38 15.13 -1.21 13.78
C GLU A 38 15.61 0.00 12.97
N GLY A 39 15.02 1.19 13.16
CA GLY A 39 15.38 2.42 12.45
C GLY A 39 15.06 2.40 10.95
N ILE A 40 14.07 1.62 10.53
CA ILE A 40 13.72 1.43 9.10
C ILE A 40 12.76 2.49 8.56
N ALA A 41 12.04 3.20 9.44
CA ALA A 41 11.17 4.32 9.07
C ALA A 41 10.98 5.28 10.23
N LYS A 42 10.62 6.54 9.94
CA LYS A 42 9.96 7.43 10.89
C LYS A 42 8.47 7.10 10.87
N VAL A 43 7.83 7.10 12.04
CA VAL A 43 6.43 6.70 12.17
C VAL A 43 5.58 7.87 12.62
N ILE A 44 4.45 8.06 11.93
CA ILE A 44 3.36 8.92 12.38
C ILE A 44 2.16 8.04 12.71
N LEU A 45 1.68 8.14 13.94
CA LEU A 45 0.44 7.52 14.41
C LEU A 45 -0.69 8.55 14.32
N VAL A 46 -1.83 8.18 13.74
CA VAL A 46 -3.00 9.06 13.67
C VAL A 46 -4.01 8.63 14.72
N GLY A 47 -4.39 9.55 15.60
CA GLY A 47 -5.36 9.27 16.64
C GLY A 47 -5.26 10.23 17.80
N ASN A 48 -6.18 10.11 18.76
CA ASN A 48 -6.13 10.92 19.98
C ASN A 48 -4.86 10.59 20.77
N GLU A 49 -4.04 11.60 21.05
CA GLU A 49 -2.69 11.44 21.61
C GLU A 49 -2.69 10.73 22.96
N GLU A 50 -3.61 11.12 23.85
CA GLU A 50 -3.71 10.52 25.19
C GLU A 50 -4.16 9.06 25.12
N ALA A 51 -5.16 8.77 24.27
CA ALA A 51 -5.67 7.42 24.08
C ALA A 51 -4.60 6.48 23.49
N VAL A 52 -3.85 6.93 22.48
CA VAL A 52 -2.77 6.16 21.85
C VAL A 52 -1.65 5.88 22.83
N LYS A 53 -1.21 6.88 23.59
CA LYS A 53 -0.17 6.72 24.63
C LYS A 53 -0.62 5.76 25.74
N LYS A 54 -1.87 5.89 26.18
CA LYS A 54 -2.45 5.01 27.19
C LYS A 54 -2.49 3.56 26.72
N SER A 55 -3.01 3.31 25.51
CA SER A 55 -3.10 1.97 24.94
C SER A 55 -1.71 1.33 24.78
N ALA A 56 -0.72 2.09 24.29
CA ALA A 56 0.65 1.60 24.17
C ALA A 56 1.26 1.22 25.54
N ALA A 57 1.01 2.03 26.57
CA ALA A 57 1.51 1.77 27.92
C ALA A 57 0.83 0.54 28.56
N GLU A 58 -0.47 0.37 28.37
CA GLU A 58 -1.23 -0.79 28.87
C GLU A 58 -0.74 -2.09 28.24
N ASP A 59 -0.41 -2.09 26.94
CA ASP A 59 0.12 -3.23 26.21
C ASP A 59 1.65 -3.40 26.34
N GLY A 60 2.34 -2.44 26.99
CA GLY A 60 3.79 -2.47 27.23
C GLY A 60 4.65 -2.14 26.02
N TYR A 61 4.13 -1.43 25.02
CA TYR A 61 4.88 -1.02 23.82
C TYR A 61 5.52 0.36 23.97
N ASN A 62 6.79 0.47 23.60
CA ASN A 62 7.50 1.75 23.56
C ASN A 62 7.38 2.43 22.21
N ILE A 63 6.53 3.45 22.13
CA ILE A 63 6.28 4.25 20.93
C ILE A 63 6.89 5.66 21.02
N SER A 64 7.78 5.95 21.96
CA SER A 64 8.29 7.29 22.27
C SER A 64 9.01 7.98 21.10
N GLY A 65 9.44 7.24 20.08
CA GLY A 65 10.05 7.81 18.87
C GLY A 65 9.05 8.10 17.74
N ALA A 66 7.78 7.75 17.88
CA ALA A 66 6.75 8.06 16.91
C ALA A 66 6.15 9.45 17.15
N GLN A 67 5.81 10.15 16.07
CA GLN A 67 4.94 11.32 16.14
C GLN A 67 3.49 10.86 16.24
N ILE A 68 2.71 11.44 17.17
CA ILE A 68 1.27 11.21 17.24
C ILE A 68 0.58 12.47 16.71
N VAL A 69 -0.37 12.31 15.83
CA VAL A 69 -1.16 13.41 15.23
C VAL A 69 -2.63 13.15 15.50
N ASP A 70 -3.24 14.01 16.31
CA ASP A 70 -4.67 14.02 16.56
C ASP A 70 -5.35 14.93 15.53
N PRO A 71 -6.21 14.40 14.64
CA PRO A 71 -6.97 15.20 13.68
C PRO A 71 -7.78 16.33 14.30
N ALA A 72 -8.23 16.17 15.55
CA ALA A 72 -9.07 17.17 16.21
C ALA A 72 -8.29 18.41 16.66
N THR A 73 -7.00 18.28 16.92
CA THR A 73 -6.16 19.36 17.46
C THR A 73 -5.03 19.81 16.53
N SER A 74 -4.79 19.06 15.45
CA SER A 74 -3.72 19.38 14.49
C SER A 74 -4.00 20.67 13.72
N GLU A 75 -3.04 21.57 13.69
CA GLU A 75 -3.08 22.81 12.92
C GLU A 75 -3.22 22.58 11.40
N LYS A 76 -2.82 21.39 10.91
CA LYS A 76 -2.89 21.02 9.49
C LYS A 76 -4.29 20.60 9.04
N THR A 77 -5.18 20.27 9.96
CA THR A 77 -6.50 19.71 9.65
C THR A 77 -7.33 20.62 8.75
N GLN A 78 -7.31 21.95 8.99
CA GLN A 78 -8.04 22.87 8.13
C GLN A 78 -7.52 22.84 6.67
N GLY A 79 -6.21 22.85 6.48
CA GLY A 79 -5.62 22.74 5.13
C GLY A 79 -5.96 21.41 4.42
N TYR A 80 -6.10 20.31 5.19
CA TYR A 80 -6.53 19.03 4.63
C TYR A 80 -8.02 19.03 4.25
N ILE A 81 -8.87 19.70 5.05
CA ILE A 81 -10.29 19.89 4.73
C ILE A 81 -10.42 20.64 3.41
N ASP A 82 -9.76 21.78 3.29
CA ASP A 82 -9.81 22.64 2.10
C ASP A 82 -9.35 21.88 0.85
N LYS A 83 -8.23 21.11 0.98
CA LYS A 83 -7.71 20.30 -0.12
C LYS A 83 -8.63 19.12 -0.47
N LEU A 84 -9.25 18.48 0.48
CA LEU A 84 -10.20 17.38 0.22
C LEU A 84 -11.44 17.92 -0.51
N VAL A 85 -11.96 19.09 -0.12
CA VAL A 85 -13.05 19.76 -0.83
C VAL A 85 -12.64 20.09 -2.26
N GLU A 86 -11.46 20.71 -2.50
CA GLU A 86 -10.94 21.00 -3.83
C GLU A 86 -10.91 19.75 -4.72
N LEU A 87 -10.38 18.64 -4.19
CA LEU A 87 -10.25 17.38 -4.93
C LEU A 87 -11.58 16.72 -5.26
N ARG A 88 -12.60 16.96 -4.43
CA ARG A 88 -13.89 16.26 -4.48
C ARG A 88 -15.09 17.17 -4.80
N GLN A 89 -14.90 18.47 -5.06
CA GLN A 89 -15.98 19.42 -5.32
C GLN A 89 -16.90 19.00 -6.47
N LYS A 90 -16.33 18.40 -7.54
CA LYS A 90 -17.11 17.87 -8.68
C LYS A 90 -18.02 16.68 -8.29
N LYS A 91 -17.83 16.11 -7.12
CA LYS A 91 -18.67 15.05 -6.52
C LYS A 91 -19.53 15.55 -5.38
N GLY A 92 -19.64 16.88 -5.22
CA GLY A 92 -20.52 17.52 -4.23
C GLY A 92 -19.97 17.53 -2.80
N MET A 93 -18.66 17.33 -2.59
CA MET A 93 -18.05 17.38 -1.26
C MET A 93 -18.16 18.79 -0.68
N THR A 94 -18.78 18.91 0.51
CA THR A 94 -18.85 20.16 1.26
C THR A 94 -17.77 20.23 2.35
N PRO A 95 -17.43 21.44 2.84
CA PRO A 95 -16.46 21.59 3.94
C PRO A 95 -16.85 20.80 5.21
N ASP A 96 -18.13 20.80 5.57
CA ASP A 96 -18.62 20.06 6.74
C ASP A 96 -18.45 18.54 6.57
N GLN A 97 -18.77 18.01 5.39
CA GLN A 97 -18.55 16.59 5.09
C GLN A 97 -17.07 16.22 5.10
N ALA A 98 -16.22 17.06 4.53
CA ALA A 98 -14.78 16.84 4.53
C ALA A 98 -14.21 16.85 5.96
N LYS A 99 -14.69 17.79 6.79
CA LYS A 99 -14.32 17.86 8.21
C LYS A 99 -14.77 16.62 8.97
N GLU A 100 -16.02 16.19 8.82
CA GLU A 100 -16.57 14.99 9.45
C GLU A 100 -15.73 13.76 9.07
N ILE A 101 -15.43 13.58 7.78
CA ILE A 101 -14.63 12.46 7.30
C ILE A 101 -13.23 12.49 7.95
N LEU A 102 -12.53 13.61 7.92
CA LEU A 102 -11.16 13.70 8.39
C LEU A 102 -11.03 13.56 9.91
N LEU A 103 -12.04 13.99 10.67
CA LEU A 103 -12.04 13.83 12.12
C LEU A 103 -12.38 12.41 12.58
N ASN A 104 -13.19 11.66 11.81
CA ASN A 104 -13.71 10.37 12.22
C ASN A 104 -13.12 9.17 11.47
N GLN A 105 -12.40 9.39 10.35
CA GLN A 105 -11.84 8.33 9.52
C GLN A 105 -10.33 8.53 9.33
N TYR A 106 -9.55 7.97 10.23
CA TYR A 106 -8.09 8.15 10.26
C TYR A 106 -7.37 7.66 9.00
N LEU A 107 -7.97 6.70 8.26
CA LEU A 107 -7.49 6.31 6.93
C LEU A 107 -7.48 7.49 5.95
N TYR A 108 -8.57 8.27 5.91
CA TYR A 108 -8.63 9.47 5.07
C TYR A 108 -7.61 10.51 5.50
N TYR A 109 -7.44 10.70 6.80
CA TYR A 109 -6.46 11.64 7.33
C TYR A 109 -5.03 11.24 6.94
N GLY A 110 -4.66 9.96 7.12
CA GLY A 110 -3.37 9.42 6.72
C GLY A 110 -3.09 9.58 5.22
N VAL A 111 -4.08 9.30 4.38
CA VAL A 111 -3.96 9.52 2.92
C VAL A 111 -3.80 11.00 2.58
N MET A 112 -4.47 11.91 3.31
CA MET A 112 -4.25 13.35 3.13
C MET A 112 -2.85 13.78 3.54
N MET A 113 -2.27 13.22 4.60
CA MET A 113 -0.88 13.48 4.97
C MET A 113 0.08 13.13 3.84
N VAL A 114 -0.11 11.98 3.19
CA VAL A 114 0.67 11.58 2.01
C VAL A 114 0.42 12.55 0.84
N LYS A 115 -0.84 12.92 0.60
CA LYS A 115 -1.20 13.86 -0.49
C LYS A 115 -0.57 15.22 -0.33
N MET A 116 -0.44 15.70 0.90
CA MET A 116 0.11 17.02 1.22
C MET A 116 1.63 17.01 1.41
N GLY A 117 2.27 15.83 1.33
CA GLY A 117 3.72 15.68 1.46
C GLY A 117 4.23 15.68 2.91
N ASP A 118 3.34 15.51 3.87
CA ASP A 118 3.70 15.41 5.30
C ASP A 118 4.20 14.01 5.67
N ALA A 119 3.92 13.02 4.81
CA ALA A 119 4.45 11.68 4.90
C ALA A 119 4.77 11.12 3.49
N ASP A 120 5.71 10.18 3.42
CA ASP A 120 6.11 9.52 2.17
C ASP A 120 5.16 8.38 1.78
N GLY A 121 4.47 7.79 2.75
CA GLY A 121 3.55 6.68 2.53
C GLY A 121 2.69 6.35 3.75
N MET A 122 1.74 5.47 3.55
CA MET A 122 0.84 4.95 4.58
C MET A 122 0.80 3.43 4.52
N VAL A 123 0.81 2.77 5.67
CA VAL A 123 0.56 1.33 5.81
C VAL A 123 -0.67 1.14 6.69
N SER A 124 -1.63 0.37 6.20
CA SER A 124 -2.88 0.05 6.90
C SER A 124 -3.44 -1.31 6.48
N GLY A 125 -4.57 -1.71 7.03
CA GLY A 125 -5.22 -3.00 6.78
C GLY A 125 -5.12 -3.94 7.98
N ALA A 126 -4.79 -3.43 9.16
CA ALA A 126 -4.79 -4.22 10.39
C ALA A 126 -6.22 -4.56 10.84
N CYS A 127 -7.14 -3.58 10.79
CA CYS A 127 -8.52 -3.73 11.25
C CYS A 127 -9.59 -3.21 10.25
N HIS A 128 -9.18 -2.68 9.10
CA HIS A 128 -10.10 -2.24 8.05
C HIS A 128 -10.08 -3.16 6.84
N SER A 129 -11.19 -3.18 6.10
CA SER A 129 -11.29 -3.94 4.85
C SER A 129 -10.42 -3.34 3.74
N THR A 130 -10.09 -4.16 2.74
CA THR A 130 -9.40 -3.69 1.53
C THR A 130 -10.15 -2.52 0.86
N ALA A 131 -11.49 -2.59 0.82
CA ALA A 131 -12.31 -1.53 0.23
C ALA A 131 -12.20 -0.21 1.01
N ASP A 132 -12.19 -0.26 2.34
CA ASP A 132 -12.09 0.93 3.18
C ASP A 132 -10.71 1.57 3.10
N THR A 133 -9.66 0.76 2.98
CA THR A 133 -8.29 1.24 2.78
C THR A 133 -8.08 1.84 1.39
N LEU A 134 -8.55 1.18 0.34
CA LEU A 134 -8.33 1.64 -1.04
C LEU A 134 -9.20 2.84 -1.43
N ARG A 135 -10.39 2.97 -0.88
CA ARG A 135 -11.33 4.05 -1.22
C ARG A 135 -10.72 5.44 -1.05
N PRO A 136 -10.13 5.83 0.10
CA PRO A 136 -9.47 7.13 0.25
C PRO A 136 -8.26 7.26 -0.68
N CYS A 137 -7.46 6.21 -0.88
CA CYS A 137 -6.32 6.24 -1.79
C CYS A 137 -6.75 6.58 -3.22
N LEU A 138 -7.76 5.89 -3.74
CA LEU A 138 -8.29 6.14 -5.09
C LEU A 138 -8.97 7.49 -5.23
N GLN A 139 -9.63 7.98 -4.18
CA GLN A 139 -10.32 9.26 -4.21
C GLN A 139 -9.38 10.46 -4.15
N ILE A 140 -8.27 10.36 -3.43
CA ILE A 140 -7.36 11.45 -3.09
C ILE A 140 -6.06 11.39 -3.89
N LEU A 141 -5.34 10.26 -3.84
CA LEU A 141 -4.06 10.07 -4.53
C LEU A 141 -4.26 9.73 -6.01
N LYS A 142 -5.29 8.93 -6.31
CA LYS A 142 -5.55 8.33 -7.62
C LYS A 142 -4.47 7.30 -8.00
N THR A 143 -4.55 6.78 -9.23
CA THR A 143 -3.51 5.93 -9.80
C THR A 143 -2.36 6.77 -10.39
N LYS A 144 -1.18 6.17 -10.49
CA LYS A 144 -0.04 6.73 -11.23
C LYS A 144 -0.49 7.06 -12.67
N PRO A 145 -0.07 8.21 -13.25
CA PRO A 145 -0.36 8.52 -14.64
C PRO A 145 0.02 7.35 -15.56
N GLY A 146 -0.89 6.96 -16.47
CA GLY A 146 -0.71 5.81 -17.37
C GLY A 146 -1.11 4.46 -16.78
N THR A 147 -1.34 4.35 -15.47
CA THR A 147 -1.82 3.11 -14.83
C THR A 147 -3.34 3.02 -14.93
N LYS A 148 -3.84 2.01 -15.64
CA LYS A 148 -5.28 1.83 -15.91
C LYS A 148 -6.06 1.26 -14.73
N LEU A 149 -5.41 0.40 -13.91
CA LEU A 149 -6.03 -0.24 -12.75
C LEU A 149 -5.01 -0.42 -11.62
N VAL A 150 -5.53 -0.55 -10.41
CA VAL A 150 -4.74 -0.95 -9.23
C VAL A 150 -4.67 -2.47 -9.21
N SER A 151 -3.48 -3.01 -9.00
CA SER A 151 -3.25 -4.44 -8.80
C SER A 151 -2.55 -4.67 -7.46
N ALA A 152 -2.88 -5.78 -6.82
CA ALA A 152 -2.23 -6.23 -5.61
C ALA A 152 -1.25 -7.37 -5.92
N PHE A 153 -0.14 -7.44 -5.18
CA PHE A 153 0.82 -8.52 -5.33
C PHE A 153 1.37 -8.99 -3.99
N PHE A 154 1.82 -10.22 -3.96
CA PHE A 154 2.66 -10.75 -2.89
C PHE A 154 4.12 -10.73 -3.33
N LEU A 155 4.99 -10.21 -2.48
CA LEU A 155 6.42 -10.44 -2.57
C LEU A 155 6.73 -11.75 -1.84
N MET A 156 6.90 -12.81 -2.59
CA MET A 156 7.19 -14.14 -2.06
C MET A 156 8.70 -14.31 -1.90
N VAL A 157 9.11 -14.81 -0.75
CA VAL A 157 10.52 -15.12 -0.47
C VAL A 157 10.60 -16.59 -0.04
N VAL A 158 11.14 -17.43 -0.91
CA VAL A 158 11.27 -18.88 -0.69
C VAL A 158 12.71 -19.19 -0.28
N PRO A 159 12.95 -19.65 0.94
CA PRO A 159 14.30 -20.00 1.38
C PRO A 159 14.91 -21.15 0.57
N ASN A 160 16.22 -21.07 0.32
CA ASN A 160 17.00 -22.11 -0.37
C ASN A 160 16.43 -22.50 -1.76
N CYS A 161 15.86 -21.54 -2.48
CA CYS A 161 15.29 -21.73 -3.81
C CYS A 161 16.17 -21.07 -4.87
N GLU A 162 16.53 -21.83 -5.91
CA GLU A 162 17.35 -21.35 -7.04
C GLU A 162 16.50 -20.65 -8.13
N TYR A 163 15.17 -20.81 -8.09
CA TYR A 163 14.27 -20.18 -9.06
C TYR A 163 13.99 -18.72 -8.74
N GLY A 164 13.56 -17.99 -9.76
CA GLY A 164 13.35 -16.54 -9.66
C GLY A 164 14.65 -15.81 -9.33
N ALA A 165 14.57 -14.75 -8.55
CA ALA A 165 15.75 -14.05 -8.04
C ALA A 165 16.19 -14.67 -6.70
N ASN A 166 16.82 -15.83 -6.76
CA ASN A 166 17.24 -16.60 -5.58
C ASN A 166 16.08 -16.78 -4.57
N GLY A 167 14.93 -17.18 -5.07
CA GLY A 167 13.72 -17.40 -4.28
C GLY A 167 12.82 -16.19 -4.08
N ALA A 168 13.16 -15.02 -4.62
CA ALA A 168 12.28 -13.86 -4.60
C ALA A 168 11.40 -13.81 -5.85
N PHE A 169 10.09 -13.64 -5.65
CA PHE A 169 9.07 -13.57 -6.70
C PHE A 169 8.04 -12.50 -6.39
N VAL A 170 7.43 -11.94 -7.41
CA VAL A 170 6.18 -11.18 -7.32
C VAL A 170 5.06 -12.04 -7.89
N PHE A 171 4.03 -12.33 -7.08
CA PHE A 171 2.83 -13.04 -7.47
C PHE A 171 1.68 -12.04 -7.53
N ALA A 172 1.08 -11.86 -8.70
CA ALA A 172 -0.02 -10.93 -8.96
C ALA A 172 -1.01 -11.49 -10.01
N ASP A 173 -2.25 -11.07 -10.04
CA ASP A 173 -2.93 -10.27 -9.03
C ASP A 173 -3.31 -11.17 -7.85
N SER A 174 -3.18 -10.66 -6.64
CA SER A 174 -3.46 -11.47 -5.44
C SER A 174 -4.89 -11.27 -4.90
N GLY A 175 -5.88 -11.17 -5.80
CA GLY A 175 -7.30 -11.19 -5.47
C GLY A 175 -8.00 -9.83 -5.42
N LEU A 176 -7.38 -8.76 -5.94
CA LEU A 176 -8.01 -7.46 -6.10
C LEU A 176 -8.88 -7.42 -7.37
N ASN A 177 -8.37 -7.96 -8.47
CA ASN A 177 -9.07 -8.07 -9.75
C ASN A 177 -9.52 -9.51 -9.98
N GLN A 178 -10.80 -9.80 -9.78
CA GLN A 178 -11.32 -11.17 -9.78
C GLN A 178 -11.30 -11.86 -11.15
N ASN A 179 -11.61 -11.13 -12.22
CA ASN A 179 -11.66 -11.68 -13.57
C ASN A 179 -11.17 -10.65 -14.59
N PRO A 180 -9.86 -10.35 -14.63
CA PRO A 180 -9.31 -9.34 -15.51
C PRO A 180 -9.42 -9.73 -16.99
N THR A 181 -9.64 -8.74 -17.85
CA THR A 181 -9.56 -8.86 -19.30
C THR A 181 -8.10 -9.05 -19.76
N SER A 182 -7.86 -9.33 -21.04
CA SER A 182 -6.50 -9.42 -21.59
C SER A 182 -5.71 -8.12 -21.43
N GLU A 183 -6.35 -6.97 -21.61
CA GLU A 183 -5.75 -5.65 -21.45
C GLU A 183 -5.45 -5.34 -19.99
N GLU A 184 -6.33 -5.76 -19.08
CA GLU A 184 -6.09 -5.63 -17.63
C GLU A 184 -4.96 -6.55 -17.16
N LEU A 185 -4.88 -7.78 -17.65
CA LEU A 185 -3.74 -8.68 -17.40
C LEU A 185 -2.42 -8.06 -17.90
N ALA A 186 -2.44 -7.40 -19.06
CA ALA A 186 -1.27 -6.68 -19.57
C ALA A 186 -0.83 -5.55 -18.64
N ALA A 187 -1.79 -4.79 -18.10
CA ALA A 187 -1.52 -3.72 -17.14
C ALA A 187 -1.00 -4.27 -15.79
N ILE A 188 -1.60 -5.35 -15.29
CA ILE A 188 -1.15 -6.05 -14.07
C ILE A 188 0.29 -6.52 -14.22
N ALA A 189 0.61 -7.18 -15.33
CA ALA A 189 1.96 -7.68 -15.57
C ALA A 189 3.00 -6.56 -15.68
N ALA A 190 2.64 -5.44 -16.32
CA ALA A 190 3.51 -4.27 -16.40
C ALA A 190 3.81 -3.68 -15.02
N SER A 191 2.77 -3.42 -14.23
CA SER A 191 2.91 -2.87 -12.87
C SER A 191 3.67 -3.83 -11.95
N SER A 192 3.48 -5.15 -12.12
CA SER A 192 4.18 -6.18 -11.35
C SER A 192 5.65 -6.25 -11.72
N ALA A 193 5.99 -6.11 -13.00
CA ALA A 193 7.37 -6.05 -13.47
C ALA A 193 8.10 -4.82 -12.91
N GLU A 194 7.47 -3.63 -12.95
CA GLU A 194 8.01 -2.42 -12.31
C GLU A 194 8.24 -2.61 -10.81
N SER A 195 7.28 -3.25 -10.12
CA SER A 195 7.38 -3.51 -8.68
C SER A 195 8.50 -4.50 -8.36
N PHE A 196 8.66 -5.55 -9.18
CA PHE A 196 9.75 -6.50 -9.05
C PHE A 196 11.12 -5.81 -9.22
N GLU A 197 11.30 -5.02 -10.28
CA GLU A 197 12.54 -4.29 -10.54
C GLU A 197 12.89 -3.33 -9.39
N LEU A 198 11.89 -2.62 -8.86
CA LEU A 198 12.08 -1.71 -7.73
C LEU A 198 12.49 -2.43 -6.45
N LEU A 199 11.82 -3.54 -6.12
CA LEU A 199 12.01 -4.25 -4.85
C LEU A 199 13.20 -5.21 -4.89
N VAL A 200 13.31 -6.00 -5.96
CA VAL A 200 14.31 -7.06 -6.10
C VAL A 200 15.61 -6.53 -6.76
N GLN A 201 15.49 -5.47 -7.55
CA GLN A 201 16.62 -4.85 -8.29
C GLN A 201 17.27 -5.78 -9.31
N GLU A 202 16.47 -6.67 -9.90
CA GLU A 202 16.85 -7.53 -11.00
C GLU A 202 15.90 -7.34 -12.19
N LYS A 203 16.33 -7.76 -13.38
CA LYS A 203 15.52 -7.69 -14.59
C LYS A 203 14.31 -8.61 -14.46
N PRO A 204 13.07 -8.10 -14.57
CA PRO A 204 11.87 -8.92 -14.44
C PRO A 204 11.70 -9.88 -15.61
N ILE A 205 11.29 -11.11 -15.30
CA ILE A 205 10.82 -12.12 -16.25
C ILE A 205 9.39 -12.45 -15.84
N VAL A 206 8.43 -12.15 -16.70
CA VAL A 206 7.00 -12.34 -16.39
C VAL A 206 6.50 -13.61 -17.02
N ALA A 207 5.96 -14.53 -16.21
CA ALA A 207 5.26 -15.72 -16.66
C ALA A 207 3.75 -15.56 -16.42
N MET A 208 2.95 -15.74 -17.47
CA MET A 208 1.49 -15.75 -17.36
C MET A 208 1.03 -17.17 -17.11
N LEU A 209 0.28 -17.36 -16.01
CA LEU A 209 -0.20 -18.68 -15.62
C LEU A 209 -1.62 -18.91 -16.15
N SER A 210 -1.88 -20.12 -16.64
CA SER A 210 -3.22 -20.61 -16.94
C SER A 210 -3.36 -22.06 -16.49
N HIS A 211 -4.60 -22.56 -16.45
CA HIS A 211 -4.86 -23.97 -16.13
C HIS A 211 -4.59 -24.91 -17.31
N SER A 212 -4.17 -24.40 -18.47
CA SER A 212 -3.85 -25.19 -19.67
C SER A 212 -2.35 -25.38 -19.80
N THR A 213 -1.92 -26.62 -20.01
CA THR A 213 -0.54 -26.97 -20.36
C THR A 213 -0.45 -27.12 -21.87
N LYS A 214 0.25 -26.22 -22.57
CA LYS A 214 0.49 -26.26 -24.03
C LYS A 214 -0.78 -26.51 -24.86
N GLY A 215 -1.90 -25.83 -24.53
CA GLY A 215 -3.15 -25.94 -25.27
C GLY A 215 -3.98 -27.19 -24.94
N SER A 216 -3.70 -27.88 -23.82
CA SER A 216 -4.46 -29.05 -23.37
C SER A 216 -5.91 -28.73 -23.00
N ALA A 217 -6.24 -27.48 -22.71
CA ALA A 217 -7.59 -27.01 -22.42
C ALA A 217 -7.98 -25.85 -23.34
N LYS A 218 -9.26 -25.81 -23.74
CA LYS A 218 -9.86 -24.68 -24.47
C LYS A 218 -10.85 -23.98 -23.55
N HIS A 219 -10.57 -22.75 -23.19
CA HIS A 219 -11.43 -21.95 -22.32
C HIS A 219 -11.13 -20.46 -22.53
N PRO A 220 -12.10 -19.55 -22.43
CA PRO A 220 -11.86 -18.10 -22.56
C PRO A 220 -10.75 -17.58 -21.65
N ASP A 221 -10.58 -18.15 -20.46
CA ASP A 221 -9.50 -17.77 -19.55
C ASP A 221 -8.10 -18.20 -20.00
N VAL A 222 -8.00 -19.24 -20.82
CA VAL A 222 -6.75 -19.64 -21.48
C VAL A 222 -6.46 -18.67 -22.63
N ASP A 223 -7.49 -18.36 -23.46
CA ASP A 223 -7.34 -17.51 -24.64
C ASP A 223 -6.89 -16.09 -24.24
N LYS A 224 -7.41 -15.52 -23.15
CA LYS A 224 -6.97 -14.20 -22.69
C LYS A 224 -5.51 -14.18 -22.21
N THR A 225 -5.00 -15.29 -21.66
CA THR A 225 -3.58 -15.41 -21.26
C THR A 225 -2.67 -15.46 -22.49
N VAL A 226 -3.09 -16.11 -23.58
CA VAL A 226 -2.37 -16.14 -24.87
C VAL A 226 -2.43 -14.77 -25.55
N SER A 227 -3.60 -14.13 -25.58
CA SER A 227 -3.79 -12.79 -26.18
C SER A 227 -2.90 -11.73 -25.52
N TYR A 228 -2.67 -11.79 -24.23
CA TYR A 228 -1.72 -10.95 -23.51
C TYR A 228 -0.30 -11.03 -24.10
N THR A 229 0.19 -12.25 -24.38
CA THR A 229 1.54 -12.46 -24.90
C THR A 229 1.74 -11.74 -26.24
N HIS A 230 0.72 -11.71 -27.08
CA HIS A 230 0.74 -10.97 -28.34
C HIS A 230 0.70 -9.44 -28.15
N LEU A 231 -0.04 -8.94 -27.17
CA LEU A 231 -0.13 -7.50 -26.86
C LEU A 231 1.19 -6.90 -26.32
N ARG A 232 2.11 -7.74 -25.83
CA ARG A 232 3.39 -7.32 -25.24
C ARG A 232 4.62 -7.65 -26.09
N ALA A 233 4.46 -8.39 -27.20
CA ALA A 233 5.56 -8.76 -28.10
C ALA A 233 6.06 -7.57 -28.96
N HIS A 234 5.52 -6.40 -28.76
CA HIS A 234 5.87 -5.12 -29.36
C HIS A 234 6.10 -4.08 -28.25
#